data_6734f1cdd9fbea1f8b328ee4226160d0
#
_entry.id   6734f1cdd9fbea1f8b328ee4226160d0
#
_cell.length_a   1.000
_cell.length_b   1.000
_cell.length_c   1.000
_cell.angle_alpha   90.00
_cell.angle_beta   90.00
_cell.angle_gamma   90.00
#
_symmetry.space_group_name_H-M   'P 1'
#
loop_
_entity.id
_entity.type
_entity.pdbx_description
1 polymer ?
#
loop_
_entity_poly.entity_id
_entity_poly.type
_entity_poly.pdbx_seq_one_letter_code
_entity_poly.pdbx_strand_id
1 'polypeptide(L)'
;MNQYINQPFPKAYQQINDATKASGFEMASDVLTCALLKTLAASKPAGRFLELGTGTGLSTSWILDGIDECSTLISIDNEDKFLNIAKTFLEDDKRLELVSSDGGDWFENNKEKKFDYIFADTWHGKYLLLEEAIRMLNKGGFYIIDDMLPQPNWPEGHEEKAIKLIADLESREDLHLIKQVWATGILIAVKK
;
A
#
# COMPACT_ATOMS: atom_id res chain seq x y z
N MET A 1 9.46 -14.18 -20.66
CA MET A 1 8.43 -13.15 -20.36
C MET A 1 9.17 -11.92 -19.89
N ASN A 2 9.01 -10.79 -20.58
CA ASN A 2 9.70 -9.55 -20.19
C ASN A 2 8.93 -8.91 -19.03
N GLN A 3 9.65 -8.40 -18.02
CA GLN A 3 9.07 -7.67 -16.90
C GLN A 3 8.65 -6.22 -17.29
N TYR A 4 8.16 -6.05 -18.51
CA TYR A 4 7.68 -4.72 -18.96
C TYR A 4 6.22 -4.54 -18.56
N ILE A 5 5.95 -3.34 -18.03
CA ILE A 5 4.58 -2.92 -17.74
C ILE A 5 3.92 -2.58 -19.06
N ASN A 6 2.87 -3.33 -19.37
CA ASN A 6 2.08 -3.12 -20.59
C ASN A 6 0.73 -2.45 -20.28
N GLN A 7 0.71 -1.61 -19.22
CA GLN A 7 -0.46 -0.85 -18.78
C GLN A 7 -0.18 0.65 -18.95
N PRO A 8 -1.18 1.45 -19.29
CA PRO A 8 -1.03 2.90 -19.29
C PRO A 8 -0.78 3.38 -17.84
N PHE A 9 0.12 4.36 -17.72
CA PHE A 9 0.35 5.02 -16.45
C PHE A 9 -0.87 5.88 -16.04
N PRO A 10 -1.14 6.04 -14.73
CA PRO A 10 -2.16 6.96 -14.25
C PRO A 10 -1.92 8.38 -14.76
N LYS A 11 -3.00 9.15 -14.95
CA LYS A 11 -2.91 10.51 -15.51
C LYS A 11 -1.97 11.43 -14.72
N ALA A 12 -2.01 11.33 -13.38
CA ALA A 12 -1.19 12.15 -12.48
C ALA A 12 0.24 11.61 -12.31
N TYR A 13 0.54 10.39 -12.79
CA TYR A 13 1.81 9.71 -12.50
C TYR A 13 3.04 10.56 -12.80
N GLN A 14 3.13 11.14 -14.01
CA GLN A 14 4.34 11.88 -14.41
C GLN A 14 4.57 13.10 -13.52
N GLN A 15 3.53 13.84 -13.18
CA GLN A 15 3.59 15.02 -12.32
C GLN A 15 4.01 14.66 -10.89
N ILE A 16 3.42 13.58 -10.33
CA ILE A 16 3.79 13.08 -9.02
C ILE A 16 5.25 12.60 -9.02
N ASN A 17 5.66 11.83 -10.02
CA ASN A 17 7.03 11.31 -10.13
C ASN A 17 8.09 12.42 -10.21
N ASP A 18 7.80 13.48 -10.96
CA ASP A 18 8.71 14.63 -11.08
C ASP A 18 8.79 15.40 -9.75
N ALA A 19 7.66 15.59 -9.06
CA ALA A 19 7.61 16.21 -7.73
C ALA A 19 8.29 15.32 -6.67
N THR A 20 8.14 14.00 -6.76
CA THR A 20 8.82 13.01 -5.90
C THR A 20 10.33 13.17 -5.99
N LYS A 21 10.87 13.17 -7.21
CA LYS A 21 12.31 13.38 -7.45
C LYS A 21 12.79 14.73 -6.94
N ALA A 22 12.04 15.78 -7.16
CA ALA A 22 12.38 17.12 -6.69
C ALA A 22 12.35 17.25 -5.16
N SER A 23 11.51 16.47 -4.47
CA SER A 23 11.39 16.49 -3.01
C SER A 23 12.53 15.75 -2.28
N GLY A 24 13.29 14.91 -3.00
CA GLY A 24 14.29 14.01 -2.42
C GLY A 24 13.68 12.78 -1.72
N PHE A 25 12.44 12.42 -2.00
CA PHE A 25 11.83 11.19 -1.47
C PHE A 25 12.36 9.96 -2.21
N GLU A 26 13.00 9.04 -1.49
CA GLU A 26 13.69 7.87 -2.05
C GLU A 26 12.98 6.53 -1.76
N MET A 27 11.82 6.57 -1.11
CA MET A 27 11.06 5.37 -0.71
C MET A 27 9.77 5.17 -1.52
N ALA A 28 9.75 5.65 -2.76
CA ALA A 28 8.58 5.48 -3.62
C ALA A 28 8.47 4.02 -4.09
N SER A 29 7.28 3.46 -4.04
CA SER A 29 7.02 2.09 -4.51
C SER A 29 7.45 1.88 -5.97
N ASP A 30 8.03 0.72 -6.27
CA ASP A 30 8.42 0.35 -7.63
C ASP A 30 7.21 0.30 -8.58
N VAL A 31 7.45 0.63 -9.85
CA VAL A 31 6.39 0.69 -10.86
C VAL A 31 5.75 -0.69 -11.11
N LEU A 32 6.49 -1.80 -10.94
CA LEU A 32 5.93 -3.15 -11.03
C LEU A 32 4.98 -3.43 -9.85
N THR A 33 5.37 -3.03 -8.63
CA THR A 33 4.49 -3.05 -7.46
C THR A 33 3.23 -2.26 -7.74
N CYS A 34 3.35 -1.02 -8.20
CA CYS A 34 2.21 -0.15 -8.52
C CYS A 34 1.28 -0.76 -9.57
N ALA A 35 1.81 -1.37 -10.62
CA ALA A 35 1.01 -2.04 -11.65
C ALA A 35 0.26 -3.26 -11.10
N LEU A 36 0.86 -4.00 -10.17
CA LEU A 36 0.20 -5.08 -9.45
C LEU A 36 -0.93 -4.54 -8.58
N LEU A 37 -0.67 -3.48 -7.81
CA LEU A 37 -1.67 -2.83 -6.95
C LEU A 37 -2.92 -2.45 -7.75
N LYS A 38 -2.74 -1.76 -8.89
CA LYS A 38 -3.83 -1.41 -9.82
C LYS A 38 -4.61 -2.65 -10.29
N THR A 39 -3.88 -3.70 -10.71
CA THR A 39 -4.50 -4.92 -11.25
C THR A 39 -5.35 -5.63 -10.19
N LEU A 40 -4.84 -5.74 -8.97
CA LEU A 40 -5.58 -6.35 -7.86
C LEU A 40 -6.74 -5.45 -7.41
N ALA A 41 -6.57 -4.13 -7.40
CA ALA A 41 -7.62 -3.18 -7.07
C ALA A 41 -8.82 -3.30 -8.03
N ALA A 42 -8.58 -3.44 -9.33
CA ALA A 42 -9.63 -3.62 -10.34
C ALA A 42 -10.51 -4.88 -10.12
N SER A 43 -10.04 -5.84 -9.33
CA SER A 43 -10.79 -7.06 -8.99
C SER A 43 -11.80 -6.87 -7.84
N LYS A 44 -11.88 -5.67 -7.24
CA LYS A 44 -12.72 -5.37 -6.08
C LYS A 44 -13.72 -4.24 -6.42
N PRO A 45 -14.73 -4.49 -7.26
CA PRO A 45 -15.73 -3.48 -7.61
C PRO A 45 -16.50 -3.02 -6.36
N ALA A 46 -16.78 -1.71 -6.29
CA ALA A 46 -17.40 -1.05 -5.14
C ALA A 46 -16.67 -1.34 -3.79
N GLY A 47 -15.36 -1.59 -3.87
CA GLY A 47 -14.53 -1.97 -2.74
C GLY A 47 -14.13 -0.81 -1.85
N ARG A 48 -13.75 -1.15 -0.62
CA ARG A 48 -13.19 -0.23 0.36
C ARG A 48 -11.69 -0.53 0.49
N PHE A 49 -10.88 0.47 0.20
CA PHE A 49 -9.42 0.35 0.12
C PHE A 49 -8.75 1.15 1.24
N LEU A 50 -7.68 0.60 1.77
CA LEU A 50 -6.80 1.25 2.72
C LEU A 50 -5.37 1.18 2.23
N GLU A 51 -4.68 2.30 2.24
CA GLU A 51 -3.24 2.40 2.01
C GLU A 51 -2.58 2.96 3.27
N LEU A 52 -1.58 2.26 3.77
CA LEU A 52 -0.76 2.64 4.92
C LEU A 52 0.64 3.01 4.39
N GLY A 53 0.92 4.30 4.32
CA GLY A 53 2.09 4.89 3.67
C GLY A 53 1.73 5.51 2.31
N THR A 54 1.20 6.73 2.31
CA THR A 54 0.90 7.50 1.09
C THR A 54 2.18 7.96 0.39
N GLY A 55 3.18 8.36 1.18
CA GLY A 55 4.36 9.04 0.67
C GLY A 55 3.98 10.24 -0.20
N THR A 56 4.49 10.26 -1.42
CA THR A 56 4.17 11.30 -2.42
C THR A 56 2.93 11.00 -3.26
N GLY A 57 2.27 9.84 -3.06
CA GLY A 57 1.05 9.44 -3.76
C GLY A 57 1.25 8.66 -5.06
N LEU A 58 2.46 8.12 -5.31
CA LEU A 58 2.71 7.31 -6.52
C LEU A 58 1.86 6.05 -6.51
N SER A 59 1.95 5.20 -5.48
CA SER A 59 1.13 4.00 -5.31
C SER A 59 -0.36 4.34 -5.25
N THR A 60 -0.72 5.39 -4.51
CA THR A 60 -2.09 5.91 -4.41
C THR A 60 -2.69 6.18 -5.79
N SER A 61 -1.93 6.82 -6.69
CA SER A 61 -2.39 7.14 -8.04
C SER A 61 -2.71 5.89 -8.87
N TRP A 62 -1.95 4.81 -8.70
CA TRP A 62 -2.19 3.54 -9.38
C TRP A 62 -3.38 2.77 -8.80
N ILE A 63 -3.55 2.79 -7.49
CA ILE A 63 -4.74 2.20 -6.85
C ILE A 63 -6.00 2.92 -7.35
N LEU A 64 -6.00 4.27 -7.37
CA LEU A 64 -7.11 5.07 -7.89
C LEU A 64 -7.43 4.78 -9.36
N ASP A 65 -6.41 4.55 -10.19
CA ASP A 65 -6.59 4.20 -11.60
C ASP A 65 -7.14 2.77 -11.80
N GLY A 66 -7.05 1.92 -10.76
CA GLY A 66 -7.58 0.56 -10.74
C GLY A 66 -9.00 0.42 -10.21
N ILE A 67 -9.43 1.29 -9.30
CA ILE A 67 -10.74 1.18 -8.65
C ILE A 67 -11.86 1.85 -9.46
N ASP A 68 -13.08 1.37 -9.30
CA ASP A 68 -14.26 1.92 -9.95
C ASP A 68 -14.82 3.16 -9.23
N GLU A 69 -15.85 3.79 -9.81
CA GLU A 69 -16.49 5.01 -9.30
C GLU A 69 -17.26 4.81 -7.97
N CYS A 70 -17.61 3.57 -7.64
CA CYS A 70 -18.32 3.21 -6.41
C CYS A 70 -17.37 2.83 -5.26
N SER A 71 -16.10 2.71 -5.55
CA SER A 71 -15.06 2.37 -4.58
C SER A 71 -14.57 3.58 -3.80
N THR A 72 -13.96 3.34 -2.63
CA THR A 72 -13.33 4.39 -1.80
C THR A 72 -11.95 3.96 -1.36
N LEU A 73 -11.01 4.90 -1.32
CA LEU A 73 -9.65 4.72 -0.83
C LEU A 73 -9.35 5.70 0.30
N ILE A 74 -8.94 5.17 1.45
CA ILE A 74 -8.31 5.95 2.52
C ILE A 74 -6.80 5.71 2.41
N SER A 75 -6.01 6.78 2.31
CA SER A 75 -4.55 6.71 2.28
C SER A 75 -3.96 7.58 3.38
N ILE A 76 -3.07 6.99 4.19
CA ILE A 76 -2.60 7.56 5.45
C ILE A 76 -1.09 7.73 5.42
N ASP A 77 -0.62 8.89 5.87
CA ASP A 77 0.79 9.16 6.11
C ASP A 77 0.95 10.15 7.26
N ASN A 78 2.06 10.07 7.98
CA ASN A 78 2.38 11.01 9.06
C ASN A 78 3.36 12.11 8.62
N GLU A 79 3.88 12.06 7.39
CA GLU A 79 4.87 13.01 6.89
C GLU A 79 4.20 14.03 5.95
N ASP A 80 3.73 15.12 6.53
CA ASP A 80 2.99 16.17 5.81
C ASP A 80 3.74 16.72 4.58
N LYS A 81 5.08 16.76 4.64
CA LYS A 81 5.91 17.23 3.53
C LYS A 81 5.63 16.44 2.24
N PHE A 82 5.55 15.12 2.35
CA PHE A 82 5.32 14.24 1.20
C PHE A 82 3.83 14.12 0.89
N LEU A 83 2.99 14.01 1.91
CA LEU A 83 1.54 13.95 1.74
C LEU A 83 0.97 15.18 0.99
N ASN A 84 1.58 16.36 1.15
CA ASN A 84 1.18 17.56 0.41
C ASN A 84 1.44 17.44 -1.11
N ILE A 85 2.38 16.61 -1.55
CA ILE A 85 2.56 16.29 -2.98
C ILE A 85 1.35 15.48 -3.46
N ALA A 86 0.97 14.43 -2.74
CA ALA A 86 -0.21 13.64 -3.05
C ALA A 86 -1.47 14.51 -3.10
N LYS A 87 -1.67 15.39 -2.12
CA LYS A 87 -2.79 16.35 -2.09
C LYS A 87 -2.83 17.22 -3.35
N THR A 88 -1.69 17.78 -3.75
CA THR A 88 -1.61 18.68 -4.92
C THR A 88 -2.14 18.04 -6.21
N PHE A 89 -1.98 16.73 -6.39
CA PHE A 89 -2.30 16.07 -7.65
C PHE A 89 -3.50 15.11 -7.57
N LEU A 90 -3.95 14.73 -6.36
CA LEU A 90 -4.95 13.68 -6.19
C LEU A 90 -6.18 14.10 -5.36
N GLU A 91 -6.15 15.24 -4.65
CA GLU A 91 -7.24 15.63 -3.72
C GLU A 91 -8.60 15.86 -4.40
N ASP A 92 -8.61 16.15 -5.70
CA ASP A 92 -9.84 16.32 -6.48
C ASP A 92 -10.58 14.98 -6.76
N ASP A 93 -9.94 13.83 -6.55
CA ASP A 93 -10.59 12.53 -6.72
C ASP A 93 -11.52 12.24 -5.54
N LYS A 94 -12.81 12.26 -5.82
CA LYS A 94 -13.86 12.08 -4.79
C LYS A 94 -13.86 10.71 -4.12
N ARG A 95 -13.13 9.74 -4.68
CA ARG A 95 -12.99 8.39 -4.11
C ARG A 95 -11.89 8.34 -3.06
N LEU A 96 -11.02 9.37 -2.97
CA LEU A 96 -9.84 9.43 -2.10
C LEU A 96 -10.09 10.26 -0.85
N GLU A 97 -9.69 9.71 0.29
CA GLU A 97 -9.51 10.42 1.56
C GLU A 97 -8.03 10.35 1.93
N LEU A 98 -7.32 11.50 1.88
CA LEU A 98 -5.94 11.64 2.35
C LEU A 98 -5.93 12.04 3.82
N VAL A 99 -5.28 11.24 4.65
CA VAL A 99 -5.25 11.41 6.11
C VAL A 99 -3.82 11.66 6.58
N SER A 100 -3.58 12.83 7.18
CA SER A 100 -2.34 13.11 7.92
C SER A 100 -2.51 12.64 9.35
N SER A 101 -1.91 11.49 9.70
CA SER A 101 -2.00 10.90 11.03
C SER A 101 -0.87 9.90 11.27
N ASP A 102 -0.46 9.74 12.52
CA ASP A 102 0.25 8.54 12.94
C ASP A 102 -0.63 7.29 12.71
N GLY A 103 -0.03 6.22 12.21
CA GLY A 103 -0.78 5.00 11.92
C GLY A 103 -1.40 4.37 13.16
N GLY A 104 -0.72 4.40 14.32
CA GLY A 104 -1.23 3.88 15.58
C GLY A 104 -2.49 4.63 16.04
N ASP A 105 -2.43 5.95 16.04
CA ASP A 105 -3.57 6.81 16.39
C ASP A 105 -4.75 6.57 15.44
N TRP A 106 -4.45 6.43 14.13
CA TRP A 106 -5.49 6.16 13.15
C TRP A 106 -6.17 4.80 13.40
N PHE A 107 -5.39 3.74 13.63
CA PHE A 107 -5.93 2.41 13.93
C PHE A 107 -6.81 2.44 15.18
N GLU A 108 -6.38 3.14 16.23
CA GLU A 108 -7.13 3.24 17.48
C GLU A 108 -8.51 3.86 17.28
N ASN A 109 -8.60 4.91 16.47
CA ASN A 109 -9.83 5.65 16.21
C ASN A 109 -10.73 5.01 15.13
N ASN A 110 -10.25 3.98 14.41
CA ASN A 110 -10.96 3.40 13.26
C ASN A 110 -11.13 1.88 13.33
N LYS A 111 -11.06 1.26 14.51
CA LYS A 111 -11.08 -0.21 14.73
C LYS A 111 -12.24 -0.94 14.06
N GLU A 112 -13.37 -0.26 13.89
CA GLU A 112 -14.61 -0.86 13.34
C GLU A 112 -14.67 -0.81 11.80
N LYS A 113 -13.76 -0.07 11.16
CA LYS A 113 -13.73 -0.02 9.70
C LYS A 113 -13.32 -1.37 9.11
N LYS A 114 -13.86 -1.70 7.95
CA LYS A 114 -13.57 -2.92 7.19
C LYS A 114 -13.17 -2.56 5.78
N PHE A 115 -12.24 -3.33 5.21
CA PHE A 115 -11.66 -3.10 3.89
C PHE A 115 -11.63 -4.40 3.08
N ASP A 116 -11.76 -4.26 1.77
CA ASP A 116 -11.63 -5.34 0.80
C ASP A 116 -10.21 -5.45 0.25
N TYR A 117 -9.41 -4.43 0.56
CA TYR A 117 -8.04 -4.31 0.10
C TYR A 117 -7.26 -3.43 1.08
N ILE A 118 -6.12 -3.92 1.56
CA ILE A 118 -5.17 -3.16 2.39
C ILE A 118 -3.79 -3.29 1.75
N PHE A 119 -3.16 -2.14 1.45
CA PHE A 119 -1.75 -2.05 1.08
C PHE A 119 -0.95 -1.46 2.22
N ALA A 120 0.09 -2.15 2.67
CA ALA A 120 0.93 -1.77 3.79
C ALA A 120 2.37 -1.54 3.32
N ASP A 121 2.77 -0.27 3.27
CA ASP A 121 4.10 0.20 2.86
C ASP A 121 4.71 1.13 3.92
N THR A 122 4.41 0.86 5.19
CA THR A 122 4.94 1.55 6.37
C THR A 122 5.07 0.57 7.54
N TRP A 123 5.54 1.03 8.69
CA TRP A 123 5.68 0.20 9.90
C TRP A 123 4.35 -0.32 10.44
N HIS A 124 3.33 0.55 10.46
CA HIS A 124 1.97 0.17 10.89
C HIS A 124 1.29 -0.70 9.84
N GLY A 125 0.70 -1.79 10.29
CA GLY A 125 0.18 -2.83 9.39
C GLY A 125 1.23 -3.85 8.94
N LYS A 126 2.54 -3.59 9.12
CA LYS A 126 3.63 -4.56 8.88
C LYS A 126 4.17 -5.08 10.21
N TYR A 127 5.07 -4.32 10.82
CA TYR A 127 5.76 -4.71 12.05
C TYR A 127 5.01 -4.29 13.32
N LEU A 128 4.14 -3.32 13.20
CA LEU A 128 3.28 -2.79 14.26
C LEU A 128 1.83 -2.95 13.84
N LEU A 129 0.95 -3.37 14.75
CA LEU A 129 -0.50 -3.46 14.54
C LEU A 129 -0.93 -4.36 13.36
N LEU A 130 -0.15 -5.41 13.06
CA LEU A 130 -0.47 -6.40 12.03
C LEU A 130 -1.82 -7.08 12.28
N GLU A 131 -2.10 -7.47 13.53
CA GLU A 131 -3.34 -8.14 13.91
C GLU A 131 -4.56 -7.22 13.74
N GLU A 132 -4.38 -5.94 14.05
CA GLU A 132 -5.38 -4.90 13.84
C GLU A 132 -5.71 -4.77 12.35
N ALA A 133 -4.69 -4.65 11.50
CA ALA A 133 -4.85 -4.56 10.07
C ALA A 133 -5.57 -5.80 9.49
N ILE A 134 -5.17 -7.01 9.89
CA ILE A 134 -5.82 -8.25 9.44
C ILE A 134 -7.26 -8.35 9.94
N ARG A 135 -7.56 -7.86 11.16
CA ARG A 135 -8.94 -7.80 11.66
C ARG A 135 -9.82 -6.87 10.84
N MET A 136 -9.26 -5.76 10.33
CA MET A 136 -9.99 -4.81 9.47
C MET A 136 -10.23 -5.35 8.06
N LEU A 137 -9.56 -6.43 7.65
CA LEU A 137 -9.74 -7.03 6.34
C LEU A 137 -11.04 -7.84 6.29
N ASN A 138 -11.83 -7.64 5.25
CA ASN A 138 -12.99 -8.47 4.94
C ASN A 138 -12.57 -9.86 4.46
N LYS A 139 -13.45 -10.85 4.60
CA LYS A 139 -13.26 -12.18 4.00
C LYS A 139 -13.14 -12.04 2.47
N GLY A 140 -12.13 -12.69 1.89
CA GLY A 140 -11.78 -12.54 0.48
C GLY A 140 -10.99 -11.26 0.17
N GLY A 141 -10.75 -10.39 1.15
CA GLY A 141 -9.96 -9.16 0.98
C GLY A 141 -8.48 -9.43 0.77
N PHE A 142 -7.82 -8.55 0.04
CA PHE A 142 -6.37 -8.56 -0.15
C PHE A 142 -5.65 -7.82 0.94
N TYR A 143 -4.58 -8.42 1.45
CA TYR A 143 -3.56 -7.78 2.28
C TYR A 143 -2.23 -7.84 1.54
N ILE A 144 -1.69 -6.69 1.15
CA ILE A 144 -0.50 -6.60 0.32
C ILE A 144 0.56 -5.84 1.09
N ILE A 145 1.78 -6.38 1.16
CA ILE A 145 2.91 -5.80 1.88
C ILE A 145 4.07 -5.63 0.90
N ASP A 146 4.65 -4.44 0.83
CA ASP A 146 5.84 -4.14 0.05
C ASP A 146 7.13 -4.19 0.89
N ASP A 147 8.30 -4.07 0.23
CA ASP A 147 9.63 -4.03 0.85
C ASP A 147 9.95 -5.26 1.72
N MET A 148 9.77 -6.46 1.17
CA MET A 148 10.02 -7.71 1.88
C MET A 148 11.31 -8.41 1.47
N LEU A 149 12.07 -7.85 0.51
CA LEU A 149 13.43 -8.25 0.17
C LEU A 149 14.44 -7.24 0.71
N PRO A 150 15.65 -7.68 1.11
CA PRO A 150 16.68 -6.79 1.62
C PRO A 150 16.97 -5.60 0.69
N GLN A 151 16.94 -4.39 1.25
CA GLN A 151 17.25 -3.16 0.54
C GLN A 151 18.54 -2.53 1.09
N PRO A 152 19.34 -1.86 0.25
CA PRO A 152 20.61 -1.26 0.69
C PRO A 152 20.45 -0.16 1.75
N ASN A 153 19.27 0.46 1.83
CA ASN A 153 18.94 1.53 2.77
C ASN A 153 18.27 1.05 4.05
N TRP A 154 18.12 -0.27 4.25
CA TRP A 154 17.54 -0.80 5.48
C TRP A 154 18.44 -0.53 6.69
N PRO A 155 17.87 -0.11 7.83
CA PRO A 155 18.61 -0.01 9.06
C PRO A 155 19.02 -1.39 9.60
N GLU A 156 20.02 -1.42 10.45
CA GLU A 156 20.45 -2.65 11.14
C GLU A 156 19.28 -3.33 11.85
N GLY A 157 19.17 -4.64 11.72
CA GLY A 157 18.10 -5.45 12.32
C GLY A 157 16.75 -5.40 11.58
N HIS A 158 16.67 -4.74 10.41
CA HIS A 158 15.41 -4.69 9.64
C HIS A 158 15.14 -6.02 8.92
N GLU A 159 16.20 -6.67 8.43
CA GLU A 159 16.08 -7.97 7.76
C GLU A 159 15.47 -9.03 8.67
N GLU A 160 15.89 -9.09 9.93
CA GLU A 160 15.35 -10.03 10.92
C GLU A 160 13.86 -9.79 11.19
N LYS A 161 13.42 -8.52 11.17
CA LYS A 161 12.00 -8.18 11.31
C LYS A 161 11.19 -8.64 10.09
N ALA A 162 11.74 -8.47 8.89
CA ALA A 162 11.09 -8.93 7.67
C ALA A 162 10.98 -10.46 7.65
N ILE A 163 12.05 -11.18 7.99
CA ILE A 163 12.06 -12.64 8.09
C ILE A 163 11.01 -13.12 9.11
N LYS A 164 10.96 -12.48 10.29
CA LYS A 164 9.98 -12.81 11.31
C LYS A 164 8.55 -12.58 10.83
N LEU A 165 8.28 -11.43 10.21
CA LEU A 165 6.95 -11.12 9.66
C LEU A 165 6.51 -12.15 8.61
N ILE A 166 7.41 -12.55 7.72
CA ILE A 166 7.14 -13.61 6.73
C ILE A 166 6.76 -14.91 7.43
N ALA A 167 7.53 -15.34 8.42
CA ALA A 167 7.28 -16.58 9.16
C ALA A 167 5.94 -16.52 9.93
N ASP A 168 5.66 -15.39 10.57
CA ASP A 168 4.39 -15.17 11.28
C ASP A 168 3.20 -15.27 10.34
N LEU A 169 3.28 -14.66 9.14
CA LEU A 169 2.22 -14.72 8.12
C LEU A 169 2.09 -16.12 7.50
N GLU A 170 3.19 -16.83 7.26
CA GLU A 170 3.18 -18.22 6.74
C GLU A 170 2.54 -19.20 7.71
N SER A 171 2.62 -18.93 9.01
CA SER A 171 2.02 -19.79 10.05
C SER A 171 0.50 -19.61 10.21
N ARG A 172 -0.10 -18.62 9.54
CA ARG A 172 -1.52 -18.28 9.72
C ARG A 172 -2.42 -19.20 8.91
N GLU A 173 -3.41 -19.75 9.59
CA GLU A 173 -4.44 -20.59 8.98
C GLU A 173 -5.58 -19.78 8.35
N ASP A 174 -5.75 -18.50 8.75
CA ASP A 174 -6.82 -17.61 8.28
C ASP A 174 -6.48 -16.83 7.00
N LEU A 175 -5.27 -17.04 6.45
CA LEU A 175 -4.81 -16.40 5.23
C LEU A 175 -4.39 -17.44 4.17
N HIS A 176 -4.60 -17.09 2.90
CA HIS A 176 -3.84 -17.66 1.78
C HIS A 176 -2.73 -16.69 1.43
N LEU A 177 -1.48 -17.12 1.45
CA LEU A 177 -0.30 -16.27 1.24
C LEU A 177 0.49 -16.69 0.01
N ILE A 178 0.97 -15.72 -0.77
CA ILE A 178 1.99 -15.90 -1.80
C ILE A 178 3.10 -14.84 -1.62
N LYS A 179 4.34 -15.24 -1.92
CA LYS A 179 5.52 -14.37 -1.93
C LYS A 179 5.96 -14.13 -3.36
N GLN A 180 6.17 -12.88 -3.74
CA GLN A 180 6.70 -12.49 -5.04
C GLN A 180 8.11 -11.92 -4.89
N VAL A 181 9.09 -12.58 -5.52
CA VAL A 181 10.52 -12.21 -5.50
C VAL A 181 10.81 -11.31 -6.70
N TRP A 182 10.16 -10.16 -6.78
CA TRP A 182 10.38 -9.14 -7.80
C TRP A 182 10.30 -7.75 -7.15
N ALA A 183 10.82 -6.71 -7.83
CA ALA A 183 10.92 -5.37 -7.28
C ALA A 183 11.54 -5.40 -5.86
N THR A 184 10.92 -4.77 -4.89
CA THR A 184 11.33 -4.72 -3.49
C THR A 184 10.90 -5.94 -2.66
N GLY A 185 10.23 -6.91 -3.30
CA GLY A 185 9.66 -8.09 -2.65
C GLY A 185 8.27 -7.83 -2.08
N ILE A 186 7.29 -8.62 -2.54
CA ILE A 186 5.88 -8.39 -2.21
C ILE A 186 5.28 -9.65 -1.57
N LEU A 187 4.53 -9.45 -0.48
CA LEU A 187 3.63 -10.46 0.04
C LEU A 187 2.19 -10.11 -0.35
N ILE A 188 1.45 -11.11 -0.81
CA ILE A 188 0.02 -10.98 -1.10
C ILE A 188 -0.72 -12.04 -0.31
N ALA A 189 -1.59 -11.61 0.59
CA ALA A 189 -2.46 -12.50 1.34
C ALA A 189 -3.92 -12.24 1.01
N VAL A 190 -4.74 -13.30 1.12
CA VAL A 190 -6.21 -13.22 1.00
C VAL A 190 -6.81 -13.83 2.25
N LYS A 191 -7.71 -13.09 2.90
CA LYS A 191 -8.41 -13.57 4.09
C LYS A 191 -9.45 -14.65 3.73
N LYS A 192 -9.42 -15.77 4.45
CA LYS A 192 -10.35 -16.91 4.26
C LYS A 192 -11.75 -16.64 4.80
#